data_80b6aaf0a73f3ab1ddfb5fd7b6b9b254
#
_entry.id   80b6aaf0a73f3ab1ddfb5fd7b6b9b254
#
_cell.length_a   1.000
_cell.length_b   1.000
_cell.length_c   1.000
_cell.angle_alpha   90.00
_cell.angle_beta   90.00
_cell.angle_gamma   90.00
#
_symmetry.space_group_name_H-M   'P 1'
#
loop_
_entity.id
_entity.type
_entity.pdbx_description
1 polymer ?
#
loop_
_entity_poly.entity_id
_entity_poly.type
_entity_poly.pdbx_seq_one_letter_code
_entity_poly.pdbx_strand_id
1 'polypeptide(L)'
;METVRGIIDAIKPQRTVFALEMMPWVFPDSADTYLELIKAIDRKGFGVHFDPVNIISSPRAYYRTGDLIRDFFSKLGPHIRNCHAKDILLRGNLTVHLDEVIPGQGVLDYRAFLTELHKLHPDTPLMIEHLRTNEEYQQAADYIRGVAAELRIPL
;
A
#
# COMPACT_ATOMS: atom_id res chain seq x y z
N MET A 1 -7.91 15.97 11.57
CA MET A 1 -8.43 14.92 12.48
C MET A 1 -9.90 15.10 12.76
N GLU A 2 -10.37 16.26 13.16
CA GLU A 2 -11.80 16.52 13.45
C GLU A 2 -12.72 16.22 12.26
N THR A 3 -12.32 16.62 11.06
CA THR A 3 -13.07 16.32 9.82
C THR A 3 -13.29 14.82 9.64
N VAL A 4 -12.23 14.01 9.80
CA VAL A 4 -12.32 12.54 9.66
C VAL A 4 -13.21 11.94 10.73
N ARG A 5 -13.09 12.38 11.98
CA ARG A 5 -14.01 11.96 13.05
C ARG A 5 -15.45 12.32 12.72
N GLY A 6 -15.68 13.56 12.27
CA GLY A 6 -17.02 14.03 11.89
C GLY A 6 -17.63 13.20 10.75
N ILE A 7 -16.84 12.82 9.74
CA ILE A 7 -17.28 11.94 8.65
C ILE A 7 -17.67 10.57 9.21
N ILE A 8 -16.78 9.93 9.98
CA ILE A 8 -17.02 8.59 10.53
C ILE A 8 -18.23 8.58 11.48
N ASP A 9 -18.34 9.60 12.33
CA ASP A 9 -19.44 9.72 13.28
C ASP A 9 -20.78 9.96 12.57
N ALA A 10 -20.77 10.64 11.42
CA ALA A 10 -21.97 10.88 10.59
C ALA A 10 -22.42 9.64 9.83
N ILE A 11 -21.49 8.95 9.14
CA ILE A 11 -21.82 7.79 8.31
C ILE A 11 -21.98 6.49 9.11
N LYS A 12 -21.37 6.39 10.31
CA LYS A 12 -21.43 5.23 11.22
C LYS A 12 -21.22 3.90 10.46
N PRO A 13 -20.06 3.71 9.81
CA PRO A 13 -19.84 2.56 8.94
C PRO A 13 -19.93 1.26 9.72
N GLN A 14 -20.68 0.26 9.21
CA GLN A 14 -20.90 -1.04 9.84
C GLN A 14 -20.10 -2.16 9.18
N ARG A 15 -19.98 -2.13 7.86
CA ARG A 15 -19.35 -3.17 7.04
C ARG A 15 -18.11 -2.68 6.27
N THR A 16 -17.83 -1.40 6.36
CA THR A 16 -16.71 -0.73 5.71
C THR A 16 -16.00 0.16 6.71
N VAL A 17 -14.96 0.85 6.29
CA VAL A 17 -14.25 1.86 7.07
C VAL A 17 -13.99 3.08 6.20
N PHE A 18 -13.72 4.21 6.83
CA PHE A 18 -13.08 5.34 6.20
C PHE A 18 -11.57 5.09 6.25
N ALA A 19 -10.93 4.89 5.10
CA ALA A 19 -9.49 4.69 5.00
C ALA A 19 -8.84 5.88 4.30
N LEU A 20 -7.72 6.34 4.81
CA LEU A 20 -6.87 7.31 4.14
C LEU A 20 -5.76 6.58 3.41
N GLU A 21 -5.51 6.97 2.18
CA GLU A 21 -4.31 6.60 1.46
C GLU A 21 -3.16 7.54 1.86
N MET A 22 -1.99 6.99 2.10
CA MET A 22 -0.80 7.80 2.29
C MET A 22 -0.27 8.29 0.95
N MET A 23 0.28 9.49 0.96
CA MET A 23 0.87 10.11 -0.23
C MET A 23 2.29 10.57 0.11
N PRO A 24 3.23 10.59 -0.85
CA PRO A 24 4.65 10.87 -0.57
C PRO A 24 4.94 12.30 -0.10
N TRP A 25 3.96 13.20 -0.17
CA TRP A 25 4.10 14.63 0.15
C TRP A 25 3.20 15.14 1.28
N VAL A 26 2.50 14.25 1.97
CA VAL A 26 1.62 14.60 3.11
C VAL A 26 1.80 13.65 4.27
N PHE A 27 1.36 14.09 5.45
CA PHE A 27 1.23 13.25 6.63
C PHE A 27 -0.04 12.36 6.54
N PRO A 28 0.02 11.08 6.93
CA PRO A 28 1.16 10.34 7.46
C PRO A 28 2.13 9.85 6.36
N ASP A 29 3.44 9.84 6.67
CA ASP A 29 4.52 9.51 5.73
C ASP A 29 5.31 8.23 6.12
N SER A 30 4.87 7.55 7.16
CA SER A 30 5.49 6.32 7.67
C SER A 30 4.48 5.48 8.45
N ALA A 31 4.86 4.23 8.76
CA ALA A 31 4.03 3.35 9.59
C ALA A 31 3.81 3.92 11.00
N ASP A 32 4.83 4.55 11.57
CA ASP A 32 4.75 5.13 12.92
C ASP A 32 3.82 6.33 12.95
N THR A 33 3.94 7.26 12.00
CA THR A 33 3.06 8.42 11.92
C THR A 33 1.62 8.03 11.58
N TYR A 34 1.41 6.96 10.82
CA TYR A 34 0.07 6.46 10.57
C TYR A 34 -0.55 5.83 11.82
N LEU A 35 0.25 5.11 12.62
CA LEU A 35 -0.20 4.56 13.90
C LEU A 35 -0.59 5.66 14.89
N GLU A 36 0.17 6.76 14.92
CA GLU A 36 -0.19 7.96 15.69
C GLU A 36 -1.51 8.56 15.22
N LEU A 37 -1.72 8.64 13.90
CA LEU A 37 -2.97 9.13 13.32
C LEU A 37 -4.17 8.26 13.71
N ILE A 38 -4.03 6.93 13.67
CA ILE A 38 -5.07 5.99 14.10
C ILE A 38 -5.44 6.24 15.56
N LYS A 39 -4.43 6.34 16.43
CA LYS A 39 -4.63 6.63 17.86
C LYS A 39 -5.32 7.97 18.07
N ALA A 40 -4.91 8.99 17.30
CA ALA A 40 -5.46 10.33 17.41
C ALA A 40 -6.90 10.42 16.88
N ILE A 41 -7.27 9.68 15.86
CA ILE A 41 -8.65 9.64 15.35
C ILE A 41 -9.56 8.89 16.30
N ASP A 42 -9.07 7.81 16.91
CA ASP A 42 -9.79 7.02 17.91
C ASP A 42 -11.24 6.68 17.49
N ARG A 43 -11.36 6.06 16.32
CA ARG A 43 -12.64 5.57 15.76
C ARG A 43 -12.47 4.18 15.14
N LYS A 44 -13.30 3.22 15.55
CA LYS A 44 -13.33 1.86 14.98
C LYS A 44 -13.60 1.84 13.46
N GLY A 45 -14.29 2.87 12.98
CA GLY A 45 -14.60 3.04 11.55
C GLY A 45 -13.45 3.66 10.75
N PHE A 46 -12.23 3.79 11.31
CA PHE A 46 -11.04 4.26 10.61
C PHE A 46 -10.12 3.09 10.28
N GLY A 47 -9.56 3.08 9.07
CA GLY A 47 -8.63 2.06 8.59
C GLY A 47 -7.51 2.62 7.73
N VAL A 48 -6.68 1.73 7.22
CA VAL A 48 -5.53 2.03 6.39
C VAL A 48 -5.78 1.58 4.97
N HIS A 49 -5.56 2.47 4.02
CA HIS A 49 -5.34 2.14 2.62
C HIS A 49 -3.82 2.14 2.40
N PHE A 50 -3.27 0.96 2.14
CA PHE A 50 -1.83 0.80 2.00
C PHE A 50 -1.37 0.83 0.55
N ASP A 51 -0.58 1.83 0.21
CA ASP A 51 0.16 1.92 -1.04
C ASP A 51 1.66 1.96 -0.75
N PRO A 52 2.38 0.85 -0.98
CA PRO A 52 3.81 0.79 -0.68
C PRO A 52 4.65 1.76 -1.51
N VAL A 53 4.24 2.07 -2.74
CA VAL A 53 4.99 2.97 -3.62
C VAL A 53 4.95 4.41 -3.09
N ASN A 54 3.81 4.82 -2.54
CA ASN A 54 3.64 6.18 -2.02
C ASN A 54 4.51 6.49 -0.78
N ILE A 55 5.08 5.48 -0.11
CA ILE A 55 6.01 5.67 1.01
C ILE A 55 7.48 5.49 0.64
N ILE A 56 7.78 5.18 -0.62
CA ILE A 56 9.15 5.09 -1.13
C ILE A 56 9.59 6.45 -1.64
N SER A 57 10.05 7.31 -0.73
CA SER A 57 10.38 8.71 -1.02
C SER A 57 11.89 8.98 -1.09
N SER A 58 12.73 7.96 -1.09
CA SER A 58 14.20 8.11 -1.09
C SER A 58 14.90 6.89 -1.66
N PRO A 59 16.15 7.02 -2.14
CA PRO A 59 16.97 5.88 -2.55
C PRO A 59 17.15 4.83 -1.44
N ARG A 60 17.21 5.26 -0.17
CA ARG A 60 17.28 4.33 0.97
C ARG A 60 16.05 3.43 1.06
N ALA A 61 14.86 4.00 0.92
CA ALA A 61 13.60 3.26 0.90
C ALA A 61 13.51 2.37 -0.35
N TYR A 62 13.90 2.90 -1.51
CA TYR A 62 13.92 2.20 -2.79
C TYR A 62 14.73 0.89 -2.77
N TYR A 63 15.91 0.88 -2.15
CA TYR A 63 16.74 -0.33 -2.05
C TYR A 63 16.35 -1.25 -0.89
N ARG A 64 15.30 -0.95 -0.14
CA ARG A 64 14.84 -1.70 1.04
C ARG A 64 13.33 -1.87 1.07
N THR A 65 12.70 -2.02 -0.08
CA THR A 65 11.23 -2.07 -0.18
C THR A 65 10.62 -3.21 0.63
N GLY A 66 11.26 -4.38 0.67
CA GLY A 66 10.80 -5.52 1.47
C GLY A 66 10.84 -5.25 2.98
N ASP A 67 11.87 -4.57 3.50
CA ASP A 67 11.95 -4.21 4.92
C ASP A 67 10.86 -3.20 5.27
N LEU A 68 10.65 -2.22 4.41
CA LEU A 68 9.63 -1.19 4.56
C LEU A 68 8.22 -1.82 4.60
N ILE A 69 7.93 -2.75 3.70
CA ILE A 69 6.66 -3.48 3.67
C ILE A 69 6.46 -4.27 4.97
N ARG A 70 7.45 -5.05 5.39
CA ARG A 70 7.36 -5.84 6.64
C ARG A 70 7.16 -4.96 7.87
N ASP A 71 7.87 -3.84 7.97
CA ASP A 71 7.69 -2.88 9.07
C ASP A 71 6.26 -2.34 9.08
N PHE A 72 5.74 -1.96 7.91
CA PHE A 72 4.40 -1.43 7.77
C PHE A 72 3.34 -2.45 8.21
N PHE A 73 3.41 -3.68 7.70
CA PHE A 73 2.47 -4.73 8.08
C PHE A 73 2.59 -5.14 9.54
N SER A 74 3.79 -5.13 10.11
CA SER A 74 3.98 -5.45 11.53
C SER A 74 3.29 -4.47 12.47
N LYS A 75 3.23 -3.19 12.08
CA LYS A 75 2.64 -2.10 12.88
C LYS A 75 1.17 -1.89 12.58
N LEU A 76 0.78 -1.98 11.32
CA LEU A 76 -0.54 -1.55 10.84
C LEU A 76 -1.39 -2.68 10.26
N GLY A 77 -0.89 -3.91 10.16
CA GLY A 77 -1.61 -5.05 9.60
C GLY A 77 -3.07 -5.16 10.07
N PRO A 78 -3.37 -5.10 11.37
CA PRO A 78 -4.74 -5.15 11.88
C PRO A 78 -5.66 -4.02 11.40
N HIS A 79 -5.09 -2.93 10.90
CA HIS A 79 -5.80 -1.74 10.43
C HIS A 79 -5.91 -1.66 8.91
N ILE A 80 -5.11 -2.43 8.14
CA ILE A 80 -5.15 -2.43 6.68
C ILE A 80 -6.48 -3.01 6.21
N ARG A 81 -7.11 -2.33 5.26
CA ARG A 81 -8.41 -2.72 4.68
C ARG A 81 -8.36 -2.93 3.18
N ASN A 82 -7.42 -2.31 2.52
CA ASN A 82 -7.14 -2.48 1.09
C ASN A 82 -5.72 -2.05 0.79
N CYS A 83 -5.21 -2.50 -0.35
CA CYS A 83 -3.87 -2.16 -0.83
C CYS A 83 -3.90 -1.79 -2.30
N HIS A 84 -2.98 -0.93 -2.72
CA HIS A 84 -2.66 -0.72 -4.12
C HIS A 84 -1.44 -1.54 -4.56
N ALA A 85 -1.51 -2.03 -5.79
CA ALA A 85 -0.43 -2.70 -6.48
C ALA A 85 0.16 -1.77 -7.53
N LYS A 86 1.30 -1.20 -7.22
CA LYS A 86 2.14 -0.38 -8.10
C LYS A 86 3.57 -0.91 -8.10
N ASP A 87 4.41 -0.33 -8.91
CA ASP A 87 5.85 -0.58 -8.83
C ASP A 87 6.62 0.72 -9.06
N ILE A 88 7.90 0.75 -8.72
CA ILE A 88 8.69 1.97 -8.68
C ILE A 88 10.08 1.75 -9.26
N LEU A 89 10.57 2.72 -10.02
CA LEU A 89 11.87 2.69 -10.66
C LEU A 89 12.65 3.99 -10.41
N LEU A 90 13.85 3.85 -9.86
CA LEU A 90 14.79 4.97 -9.73
C LEU A 90 15.49 5.22 -11.06
N ARG A 91 15.33 6.43 -11.61
CA ARG A 91 15.99 6.86 -12.85
C ARG A 91 17.40 7.37 -12.58
N GLY A 92 18.28 7.19 -13.57
CA GLY A 92 19.65 7.68 -13.53
C GLY A 92 19.81 9.20 -13.77
N ASN A 93 18.83 10.00 -13.38
CA ASN A 93 18.82 11.44 -13.59
C ASN A 93 19.19 12.18 -12.31
N LEU A 94 19.85 13.33 -12.45
CA LEU A 94 19.99 14.31 -11.37
C LEU A 94 18.68 15.12 -11.29
N THR A 95 18.03 15.32 -10.12
CA THR A 95 18.44 14.81 -8.78
C THR A 95 17.93 13.37 -8.55
N VAL A 96 17.03 13.12 -7.58
CA VAL A 96 16.39 11.82 -7.38
C VAL A 96 15.07 11.82 -8.14
N HIS A 97 14.92 10.89 -9.07
CA HIS A 97 13.69 10.69 -9.82
C HIS A 97 13.19 9.25 -9.59
N LEU A 98 12.09 9.13 -8.88
CA LEU A 98 11.40 7.88 -8.61
C LEU A 98 10.10 7.88 -9.42
N ASP A 99 10.04 7.03 -10.43
CA ASP A 99 8.89 6.94 -11.32
C ASP A 99 8.05 5.72 -10.98
N GLU A 100 6.74 5.90 -10.99
CA GLU A 100 5.80 4.79 -10.99
C GLU A 100 5.88 4.02 -12.30
N VAL A 101 5.92 2.69 -12.21
CA VAL A 101 5.99 1.79 -13.37
C VAL A 101 5.03 0.61 -13.20
N ILE A 102 4.83 -0.14 -14.27
CA ILE A 102 3.99 -1.35 -14.26
C ILE A 102 4.56 -2.37 -13.26
N PRO A 103 3.74 -3.00 -12.40
CA PRO A 103 4.17 -4.10 -11.54
C PRO A 103 5.01 -5.16 -12.28
N GLY A 104 6.21 -5.41 -11.76
CA GLY A 104 7.21 -6.28 -12.36
C GLY A 104 8.27 -5.55 -13.21
N GLN A 105 8.12 -4.26 -13.43
CA GLN A 105 9.13 -3.45 -14.14
C GLN A 105 9.98 -2.58 -13.19
N GLY A 106 9.68 -2.60 -11.90
CA GLY A 106 10.40 -1.88 -10.88
C GLY A 106 11.13 -2.80 -9.90
N VAL A 107 11.23 -2.36 -8.66
CA VAL A 107 11.98 -3.07 -7.61
C VAL A 107 11.14 -3.36 -6.35
N LEU A 108 9.83 -3.15 -6.39
CA LEU A 108 9.00 -3.47 -5.24
C LEU A 108 9.11 -4.96 -4.91
N ASP A 109 9.40 -5.30 -3.67
CA ASP A 109 9.47 -6.69 -3.22
C ASP A 109 8.05 -7.29 -3.12
N TYR A 110 7.52 -7.72 -4.27
CA TYR A 110 6.22 -8.35 -4.35
C TYR A 110 6.14 -9.67 -3.59
N ARG A 111 7.27 -10.36 -3.39
CA ARG A 111 7.30 -11.58 -2.57
C ARG A 111 7.01 -11.24 -1.10
N ALA A 112 7.67 -10.22 -0.58
CA ALA A 112 7.38 -9.71 0.77
C ALA A 112 5.93 -9.19 0.84
N PHE A 113 5.49 -8.41 -0.14
CA PHE A 113 4.17 -7.80 -0.13
C PHE A 113 3.05 -8.84 -0.10
N LEU A 114 3.07 -9.80 -1.02
CA LEU A 114 2.04 -10.85 -1.06
C LEU A 114 2.11 -11.77 0.16
N THR A 115 3.31 -12.05 0.68
CA THR A 115 3.47 -12.84 1.92
C THR A 115 2.83 -12.15 3.12
N GLU A 116 3.01 -10.84 3.26
CA GLU A 116 2.41 -10.08 4.36
C GLU A 116 0.90 -9.90 4.14
N LEU A 117 0.47 -9.59 2.92
CA LEU A 117 -0.95 -9.45 2.57
C LEU A 117 -1.74 -10.73 2.85
N HIS A 118 -1.16 -11.89 2.53
CA HIS A 118 -1.80 -13.21 2.77
C HIS A 118 -2.08 -13.50 4.25
N LYS A 119 -1.44 -12.80 5.19
CA LYS A 119 -1.72 -12.92 6.63
C LYS A 119 -2.96 -12.15 7.07
N LEU A 120 -3.47 -11.26 6.23
CA LEU A 120 -4.66 -10.46 6.50
C LEU A 120 -5.95 -11.24 6.20
N HIS A 121 -7.10 -10.57 6.34
CA HIS A 121 -8.38 -11.16 5.97
C HIS A 121 -8.39 -11.53 4.47
N PRO A 122 -8.85 -12.71 4.06
CA PRO A 122 -8.79 -13.16 2.65
C PRO A 122 -9.53 -12.23 1.68
N ASP A 123 -10.52 -11.46 2.15
CA ASP A 123 -11.23 -10.48 1.32
C ASP A 123 -10.52 -9.11 1.27
N THR A 124 -9.29 -8.97 1.80
CA THR A 124 -8.53 -7.72 1.69
C THR A 124 -8.10 -7.50 0.24
N PRO A 125 -8.66 -6.52 -0.48
CA PRO A 125 -8.38 -6.36 -1.89
C PRO A 125 -6.98 -5.79 -2.14
N LEU A 126 -6.36 -6.29 -3.23
CA LEU A 126 -5.18 -5.72 -3.86
C LEU A 126 -5.58 -5.16 -5.23
N MET A 127 -5.55 -3.86 -5.38
CA MET A 127 -6.04 -3.16 -6.57
C MET A 127 -4.88 -2.60 -7.39
N ILE A 128 -4.82 -2.95 -8.66
CA ILE A 128 -3.88 -2.36 -9.62
C ILE A 128 -4.42 -1.01 -10.06
N GLU A 129 -3.57 0.02 -10.07
CA GLU A 129 -4.00 1.34 -10.50
C GLU A 129 -2.95 2.10 -11.34
N HIS A 130 -3.33 3.25 -11.88
CA HIS A 130 -2.52 4.21 -12.65
C HIS A 130 -1.92 3.67 -13.95
N LEU A 131 -2.40 2.56 -14.47
CA LEU A 131 -1.99 2.06 -15.76
C LEU A 131 -2.83 2.68 -16.87
N ARG A 132 -2.28 2.72 -18.10
CA ARG A 132 -2.86 3.48 -19.21
C ARG A 132 -3.74 2.63 -20.12
N THR A 133 -3.42 1.34 -20.24
CA THR A 133 -4.10 0.44 -21.17
C THR A 133 -4.51 -0.87 -20.51
N ASN A 134 -5.47 -1.56 -21.09
CA ASN A 134 -5.88 -2.89 -20.62
C ASN A 134 -4.73 -3.91 -20.67
N GLU A 135 -3.85 -3.78 -21.64
CA GLU A 135 -2.67 -4.64 -21.82
C GLU A 135 -1.70 -4.47 -20.65
N GLU A 136 -1.48 -3.22 -20.18
CA GLU A 136 -0.66 -2.94 -19.00
C GLU A 136 -1.28 -3.52 -17.73
N TYR A 137 -2.61 -3.38 -17.55
CA TYR A 137 -3.33 -4.02 -16.44
C TYR A 137 -3.20 -5.54 -16.48
N GLN A 138 -3.32 -6.15 -17.67
CA GLN A 138 -3.17 -7.59 -17.82
C GLN A 138 -1.73 -8.03 -17.48
N GLN A 139 -0.72 -7.32 -17.99
CA GLN A 139 0.70 -7.58 -17.69
C GLN A 139 0.97 -7.53 -16.17
N ALA A 140 0.47 -6.50 -15.50
CA ALA A 140 0.60 -6.35 -14.04
C ALA A 140 -0.08 -7.51 -13.30
N ALA A 141 -1.30 -7.86 -13.70
CA ALA A 141 -2.05 -8.96 -13.10
C ALA A 141 -1.34 -10.30 -13.28
N ASP A 142 -0.80 -10.57 -14.47
CA ASP A 142 -0.09 -11.81 -14.76
C ASP A 142 1.22 -11.92 -13.95
N TYR A 143 1.94 -10.82 -13.80
CA TYR A 143 3.13 -10.77 -12.95
C TYR A 143 2.78 -11.06 -11.49
N ILE A 144 1.78 -10.38 -10.93
CA ILE A 144 1.35 -10.55 -9.53
C ILE A 144 0.88 -11.99 -9.28
N ARG A 145 0.06 -12.54 -10.19
CA ARG A 145 -0.39 -13.95 -10.12
C ARG A 145 0.77 -14.93 -10.23
N GLY A 146 1.77 -14.64 -11.06
CA GLY A 146 2.98 -15.44 -11.17
C GLY A 146 3.74 -15.51 -9.85
N VAL A 147 3.97 -14.36 -9.21
CA VAL A 147 4.61 -14.31 -7.88
C VAL A 147 3.78 -15.04 -6.82
N ALA A 148 2.46 -14.87 -6.82
CA ALA A 148 1.57 -15.57 -5.89
C ALA A 148 1.64 -17.10 -6.08
N ALA A 149 1.64 -17.57 -7.33
CA ALA A 149 1.76 -18.99 -7.64
C ALA A 149 3.09 -19.58 -7.15
N GLU A 150 4.21 -18.89 -7.33
CA GLU A 150 5.52 -19.29 -6.80
C GLU A 150 5.51 -19.40 -5.26
N LEU A 151 4.80 -18.52 -4.60
CA LEU A 151 4.62 -18.51 -3.14
C LEU A 151 3.54 -19.48 -2.65
N ARG A 152 2.78 -20.08 -3.56
CA ARG A 152 1.60 -20.93 -3.26
C ARG A 152 0.52 -20.19 -2.49
N ILE A 153 0.37 -18.91 -2.77
CA ILE A 153 -0.68 -18.04 -2.22
C ILE A 153 -1.88 -18.08 -3.18
N PRO A 154 -3.08 -18.46 -2.71
CA PRO A 154 -4.29 -18.35 -3.53
C PRO A 154 -4.65 -16.87 -3.72
N LEU A 155 -5.08 -16.52 -4.94
CA LEU A 155 -5.60 -15.19 -5.30
C LEU A 155 -7.00 -15.35 -5.88
#